data_d6fd2e7fdaa82519ca17a46ff4f6361c
#
_entry.id   d6fd2e7fdaa82519ca17a46ff4f6361c
#
_cell.length_a   1.000
_cell.length_b   1.000
_cell.length_c   1.000
_cell.angle_alpha   90.00
_cell.angle_beta   90.00
_cell.angle_gamma   90.00
#
_symmetry.space_group_name_H-M   'P 1'
#
loop_
_entity.id
_entity.type
_entity.pdbx_description
1 polymer ?
#
loop_
_entity_poly.entity_id
_entity_poly.type
_entity_poly.pdbx_seq_one_letter_code
_entity_poly.pdbx_strand_id
1 'polypeptide(L)'
;MENNEDFSRLEISLKGCEENYRYFRTKLNDRTKLLVLVKANAYGHGAVEFASVMEKAGADYFAVAYPVEGMELRKAGIKLPILVLTAGTDFFNEIIDNDLEPGIPNLYTLKAFCKVLEDRGIEDYPVHIKLDTGMHRLGFMTSELQDLTSFLKDCRNVKVRSIYSHLAAAEDPESDDFTLGQIAMYSNNAEAITSIIGYKPIYHILNSAGIERFPQYQFDMVRLGIGIYGVSALPTVKLSPVASFKCKILQIKDLKPSDGTIGYGRYGKIAADGTRIATIPVGYADGIDRHLGRGRGSFMLNGHRVPTIGNICMDMCMLDITGIDAKVGDTVTIFGEDPTITELASILDTIPYEILTSVPRRIERVIV
;
A
#
# COMPACT_ATOMS: atom_id res chain seq x y z
N MET A 1 -13.93 32.60 -5.37
CA MET A 1 -13.52 31.50 -6.29
C MET A 1 -14.51 30.41 -6.01
N GLU A 2 -15.45 30.19 -6.93
CA GLU A 2 -16.44 29.11 -6.82
C GLU A 2 -15.70 27.77 -6.77
N ASN A 3 -16.07 26.94 -5.81
CA ASN A 3 -15.56 25.58 -5.69
C ASN A 3 -15.80 24.89 -7.04
N ASN A 4 -14.71 24.60 -7.79
CA ASN A 4 -14.75 23.61 -8.82
C ASN A 4 -15.10 22.30 -8.09
N GLU A 5 -16.37 21.91 -8.13
CA GLU A 5 -16.78 20.59 -7.67
C GLU A 5 -16.14 19.60 -8.64
N ASP A 6 -15.02 19.01 -8.21
CA ASP A 6 -14.24 18.11 -9.03
C ASP A 6 -15.10 16.99 -9.58
N PHE A 7 -14.97 16.75 -10.90
CA PHE A 7 -15.71 15.71 -11.61
C PHE A 7 -15.41 14.31 -11.03
N SER A 8 -14.21 14.13 -10.44
CA SER A 8 -13.77 12.89 -9.81
C SER A 8 -12.82 13.16 -8.65
N ARG A 9 -12.96 12.41 -7.56
CA ARG A 9 -12.11 12.55 -6.38
C ARG A 9 -11.98 11.23 -5.62
N LEU A 10 -10.86 11.09 -4.91
CA LEU A 10 -10.64 10.05 -3.92
C LEU A 10 -10.82 10.67 -2.53
N GLU A 11 -11.93 10.35 -1.88
CA GLU A 11 -12.19 10.77 -0.50
C GLU A 11 -11.39 9.87 0.45
N ILE A 12 -10.64 10.48 1.38
CA ILE A 12 -9.79 9.80 2.35
C ILE A 12 -10.27 10.08 3.76
N SER A 13 -10.68 9.02 4.47
CA SER A 13 -11.06 9.10 5.88
C SER A 13 -9.84 8.91 6.78
N LEU A 14 -9.22 10.02 7.23
CA LEU A 14 -8.12 9.96 8.20
C LEU A 14 -8.59 9.39 9.54
N LYS A 15 -9.85 9.60 9.91
CA LYS A 15 -10.47 8.98 11.08
C LYS A 15 -10.51 7.45 10.94
N GLY A 16 -10.91 6.94 9.78
CA GLY A 16 -10.90 5.49 9.50
C GLY A 16 -9.49 4.91 9.60
N CYS A 17 -8.47 5.63 9.09
CA CYS A 17 -7.07 5.23 9.25
C CYS A 17 -6.66 5.12 10.72
N GLU A 18 -7.03 6.11 11.54
CA GLU A 18 -6.71 6.15 12.97
C GLU A 18 -7.44 5.03 13.74
N GLU A 19 -8.69 4.74 13.40
CA GLU A 19 -9.45 3.61 13.98
C GLU A 19 -8.78 2.27 13.66
N ASN A 20 -8.37 2.06 12.40
CA ASN A 20 -7.64 0.87 11.99
C ASN A 20 -6.27 0.78 12.68
N TYR A 21 -5.54 1.89 12.78
CA TYR A 21 -4.28 1.94 13.53
C TYR A 21 -4.47 1.48 14.98
N ARG A 22 -5.50 2.01 15.67
CA ARG A 22 -5.82 1.63 17.04
C ARG A 22 -6.19 0.15 17.16
N TYR A 23 -6.96 -0.39 16.21
CA TYR A 23 -7.25 -1.82 16.17
C TYR A 23 -5.96 -2.66 16.14
N PHE A 24 -5.03 -2.36 15.25
CA PHE A 24 -3.76 -3.08 15.20
C PHE A 24 -2.91 -2.85 16.45
N ARG A 25 -2.92 -1.65 17.01
CA ARG A 25 -2.20 -1.34 18.26
C ARG A 25 -2.68 -2.22 19.43
N THR A 26 -3.98 -2.51 19.52
CA THR A 26 -4.54 -3.39 20.57
C THR A 26 -4.10 -4.86 20.46
N LYS A 27 -3.54 -5.28 19.32
CA LYS A 27 -3.01 -6.63 19.13
C LYS A 27 -1.56 -6.76 19.64
N LEU A 28 -0.93 -5.66 19.98
CA LEU A 28 0.49 -5.62 20.31
C LEU A 28 0.72 -5.44 21.81
N ASN A 29 1.84 -5.96 22.27
CA ASN A 29 2.35 -5.66 23.60
C ASN A 29 2.77 -4.17 23.69
N ASP A 30 2.77 -3.61 24.87
CA ASP A 30 3.09 -2.19 25.12
C ASP A 30 4.49 -1.79 24.61
N ARG A 31 5.45 -2.73 24.62
CA ARG A 31 6.84 -2.49 24.20
C ARG A 31 7.08 -2.69 22.71
N THR A 32 6.14 -3.35 22.02
CA THR A 32 6.29 -3.62 20.59
C THR A 32 6.04 -2.35 19.79
N LYS A 33 7.01 -1.94 19.00
CA LYS A 33 6.92 -0.79 18.10
C LYS A 33 6.01 -1.07 16.91
N LEU A 34 5.34 -0.04 16.43
CA LEU A 34 4.49 -0.12 15.26
C LEU A 34 5.03 0.79 14.15
N LEU A 35 5.62 0.15 13.14
CA LEU A 35 6.05 0.80 11.91
C LEU A 35 4.90 0.83 10.92
N VAL A 36 4.60 2.01 10.36
CA VAL A 36 3.55 2.21 9.36
C VAL A 36 4.14 2.36 7.97
N LEU A 37 3.63 1.59 7.00
CA LEU A 37 4.03 1.65 5.59
C LEU A 37 3.30 2.81 4.91
N VAL A 38 4.07 3.79 4.42
CA VAL A 38 3.56 4.98 3.70
C VAL A 38 4.11 5.08 2.27
N LYS A 39 4.70 3.99 1.75
CA LYS A 39 5.21 3.89 0.39
C LYS A 39 4.09 4.02 -0.65
N ALA A 40 4.46 4.25 -1.92
CA ALA A 40 3.53 4.43 -3.03
C ALA A 40 2.45 5.49 -2.71
N ASN A 41 2.90 6.66 -2.21
CA ASN A 41 2.03 7.76 -1.79
C ASN A 41 0.99 7.32 -0.73
N ALA A 42 1.45 6.60 0.33
CA ALA A 42 0.59 5.95 1.32
C ALA A 42 -0.48 5.06 0.65
N TYR A 43 -0.05 4.15 -0.22
CA TYR A 43 -0.95 3.29 -1.02
C TYR A 43 -2.00 4.10 -1.81
N GLY A 44 -1.59 5.27 -2.32
CA GLY A 44 -2.46 6.16 -3.08
C GLY A 44 -3.23 7.19 -2.27
N HIS A 45 -3.12 7.20 -0.93
CA HIS A 45 -3.96 8.04 -0.05
C HIS A 45 -3.41 9.44 0.24
N GLY A 46 -2.19 9.78 -0.22
CA GLY A 46 -1.52 11.03 0.15
C GLY A 46 -0.57 10.83 1.33
N ALA A 47 0.74 10.69 1.04
CA ALA A 47 1.71 10.26 2.04
C ALA A 47 1.92 11.28 3.16
N VAL A 48 1.88 12.57 2.85
CA VAL A 48 2.20 13.64 3.80
C VAL A 48 1.12 13.77 4.87
N GLU A 49 -0.13 13.93 4.44
CA GLU A 49 -1.29 14.08 5.34
C GLU A 49 -1.46 12.83 6.18
N PHE A 50 -1.35 11.67 5.53
CA PHE A 50 -1.47 10.38 6.20
C PHE A 50 -0.37 10.19 7.25
N ALA A 51 0.91 10.41 6.91
CA ALA A 51 2.03 10.28 7.85
C ALA A 51 1.90 11.25 9.03
N SER A 52 1.45 12.50 8.79
CA SER A 52 1.22 13.48 9.85
C SER A 52 0.18 13.03 10.88
N VAL A 53 -0.88 12.35 10.43
CA VAL A 53 -1.91 11.80 11.32
C VAL A 53 -1.37 10.60 12.08
N MET A 54 -0.64 9.70 11.40
CA MET A 54 -0.07 8.51 12.03
C MET A 54 1.02 8.86 13.06
N GLU A 55 1.84 9.87 12.80
CA GLU A 55 2.81 10.38 13.77
C GLU A 55 2.11 10.86 15.05
N LYS A 56 1.01 11.62 14.91
CA LYS A 56 0.18 12.07 16.04
C LYS A 56 -0.55 10.93 16.74
N ALA A 57 -0.94 9.88 16.01
CA ALA A 57 -1.59 8.70 16.56
C ALA A 57 -0.62 7.79 17.35
N GLY A 58 0.70 8.07 17.28
CA GLY A 58 1.72 7.36 18.05
C GLY A 58 2.42 6.24 17.27
N ALA A 59 2.53 6.34 15.94
CA ALA A 59 3.42 5.48 15.17
C ALA A 59 4.87 5.65 15.65
N ASP A 60 5.66 4.57 15.65
CA ASP A 60 7.05 4.59 16.09
C ASP A 60 8.04 4.78 14.94
N TYR A 61 7.67 4.36 13.75
CA TYR A 61 8.47 4.36 12.53
C TYR A 61 7.59 4.54 11.30
N PHE A 62 8.18 5.06 10.24
CA PHE A 62 7.62 4.92 8.90
C PHE A 62 8.52 4.05 8.02
N ALA A 63 7.93 3.47 6.95
CA ALA A 63 8.71 2.88 5.88
C ALA A 63 8.16 3.29 4.51
N VAL A 64 9.09 3.58 3.63
CA VAL A 64 8.88 3.93 2.23
C VAL A 64 9.57 2.94 1.31
N ALA A 65 9.22 2.92 0.01
CA ALA A 65 9.90 2.06 -0.95
C ALA A 65 11.22 2.67 -1.39
N TYR A 66 11.22 3.94 -1.76
CA TYR A 66 12.36 4.64 -2.35
C TYR A 66 12.75 5.90 -1.57
N PRO A 67 14.03 6.35 -1.67
CA PRO A 67 14.51 7.54 -0.96
C PRO A 67 13.69 8.80 -1.25
N VAL A 68 13.24 9.01 -2.48
CA VAL A 68 12.47 10.19 -2.88
C VAL A 68 11.15 10.33 -2.09
N GLU A 69 10.52 9.22 -1.70
CA GLU A 69 9.32 9.24 -0.87
C GLU A 69 9.65 9.69 0.57
N GLY A 70 10.79 9.23 1.10
CA GLY A 70 11.28 9.66 2.43
C GLY A 70 11.66 11.14 2.46
N MET A 71 12.28 11.63 1.40
CA MET A 71 12.61 13.05 1.23
C MET A 71 11.35 13.93 1.20
N GLU A 72 10.27 13.48 0.53
CA GLU A 72 8.97 14.16 0.51
C GLU A 72 8.42 14.29 1.94
N LEU A 73 8.48 13.24 2.74
CA LEU A 73 8.04 13.25 4.13
C LEU A 73 8.92 14.16 5.01
N ARG A 74 10.24 14.13 4.85
CA ARG A 74 11.15 15.02 5.58
C ARG A 74 10.90 16.49 5.26
N LYS A 75 10.70 16.81 3.97
CA LYS A 75 10.35 18.17 3.53
C LYS A 75 9.03 18.65 4.14
N ALA A 76 8.08 17.75 4.37
CA ALA A 76 6.82 18.04 5.05
C ALA A 76 6.95 18.13 6.58
N GLY A 77 8.13 17.91 7.15
CA GLY A 77 8.41 18.07 8.57
C GLY A 77 8.22 16.82 9.43
N ILE A 78 7.98 15.66 8.85
CA ILE A 78 7.90 14.38 9.57
C ILE A 78 9.24 14.09 10.26
N LYS A 79 9.19 13.75 11.56
CA LYS A 79 10.37 13.57 12.43
C LYS A 79 10.67 12.12 12.77
N LEU A 80 9.68 11.23 12.74
CA LEU A 80 9.88 9.81 13.01
C LEU A 80 10.97 9.20 12.11
N PRO A 81 11.71 8.19 12.59
CA PRO A 81 12.65 7.47 11.74
C PRO A 81 11.93 6.86 10.53
N ILE A 82 12.60 6.90 9.36
CA ILE A 82 12.04 6.42 8.09
C ILE A 82 12.97 5.35 7.51
N LEU A 83 12.47 4.10 7.47
CA LEU A 83 13.13 2.99 6.79
C LEU A 83 12.88 3.08 5.28
N VAL A 84 13.94 3.11 4.48
CA VAL A 84 13.89 3.01 3.01
C VAL A 84 14.11 1.55 2.61
N LEU A 85 13.06 0.88 2.13
CA LEU A 85 13.10 -0.56 1.83
C LEU A 85 13.97 -0.92 0.61
N THR A 86 14.15 0.01 -0.32
CA THR A 86 14.95 -0.13 -1.54
C THR A 86 15.81 1.11 -1.71
N ALA A 87 16.95 1.10 -1.03
CA ALA A 87 17.80 2.29 -0.91
C ALA A 87 18.43 2.73 -2.25
N GLY A 88 18.84 1.77 -3.10
CA GLY A 88 19.56 2.06 -4.35
C GLY A 88 20.92 2.76 -4.11
N THR A 89 21.96 2.39 -4.84
CA THR A 89 23.30 2.94 -4.63
C THR A 89 23.42 4.41 -5.07
N ASP A 90 22.59 4.84 -5.98
CA ASP A 90 22.65 6.19 -6.58
C ASP A 90 22.09 7.29 -5.65
N PHE A 91 21.44 6.90 -4.53
CA PHE A 91 20.77 7.83 -3.61
C PHE A 91 21.38 7.84 -2.20
N PHE A 92 22.58 7.32 -2.02
CA PHE A 92 23.17 7.23 -0.66
C PHE A 92 23.42 8.60 -0.03
N ASN A 93 23.82 9.60 -0.81
CA ASN A 93 24.00 10.96 -0.29
C ASN A 93 22.66 11.56 0.16
N GLU A 94 21.60 11.41 -0.64
CA GLU A 94 20.26 11.89 -0.30
C GLU A 94 19.69 11.18 0.94
N ILE A 95 19.95 9.88 1.08
CA ILE A 95 19.60 9.12 2.29
C ILE A 95 20.25 9.75 3.52
N ILE A 96 21.57 10.01 3.46
CA ILE A 96 22.32 10.59 4.57
C ILE A 96 21.86 12.02 4.85
N ASP A 97 21.71 12.85 3.81
CA ASP A 97 21.39 14.27 3.94
C ASP A 97 19.95 14.51 4.47
N ASN A 98 19.09 13.49 4.38
CA ASN A 98 17.70 13.55 4.86
C ASN A 98 17.44 12.65 6.08
N ASP A 99 18.47 12.16 6.79
CA ASP A 99 18.33 11.29 7.96
C ASP A 99 17.38 10.09 7.70
N LEU A 100 17.53 9.44 6.54
CA LEU A 100 16.77 8.25 6.18
C LEU A 100 17.58 7.00 6.53
N GLU A 101 16.93 5.92 6.94
CA GLU A 101 17.58 4.70 7.36
C GLU A 101 17.47 3.63 6.25
N PRO A 102 18.57 3.22 5.58
CA PRO A 102 18.49 2.29 4.45
C PRO A 102 18.32 0.84 4.89
N GLY A 103 17.43 0.13 4.18
CA GLY A 103 17.36 -1.32 4.18
C GLY A 103 18.48 -1.92 3.31
N ILE A 104 19.31 -2.76 3.90
CA ILE A 104 20.48 -3.37 3.26
C ILE A 104 20.18 -4.82 2.90
N PRO A 105 20.02 -5.16 1.60
CA PRO A 105 19.62 -6.50 1.19
C PRO A 105 20.77 -7.44 0.85
N ASN A 106 22.00 -6.95 0.68
CA ASN A 106 23.16 -7.75 0.30
C ASN A 106 24.48 -7.03 0.64
N LEU A 107 25.57 -7.78 0.56
CA LEU A 107 26.92 -7.28 0.92
C LEU A 107 27.43 -6.21 -0.05
N TYR A 108 27.04 -6.25 -1.31
CA TYR A 108 27.39 -5.23 -2.31
C TYR A 108 26.87 -3.86 -1.88
N THR A 109 25.56 -3.78 -1.59
CA THR A 109 24.91 -2.54 -1.12
C THR A 109 25.53 -2.05 0.19
N LEU A 110 25.80 -2.97 1.14
CA LEU A 110 26.44 -2.62 2.42
C LEU A 110 27.81 -1.99 2.23
N LYS A 111 28.69 -2.64 1.46
CA LYS A 111 30.04 -2.13 1.18
C LYS A 111 30.03 -0.78 0.46
N ALA A 112 29.14 -0.63 -0.54
CA ALA A 112 29.00 0.62 -1.27
C ALA A 112 28.51 1.76 -0.36
N PHE A 113 27.57 1.50 0.55
CA PHE A 113 27.11 2.48 1.52
C PHE A 113 28.19 2.86 2.53
N CYS A 114 28.89 1.85 3.10
CA CYS A 114 30.02 2.10 4.00
C CYS A 114 31.13 2.96 3.37
N LYS A 115 31.40 2.77 2.08
CA LYS A 115 32.38 3.61 1.35
C LYS A 115 31.95 5.08 1.31
N VAL A 116 30.68 5.37 1.04
CA VAL A 116 30.15 6.75 1.05
C VAL A 116 30.24 7.35 2.46
N LEU A 117 29.91 6.56 3.49
CA LEU A 117 30.02 7.02 4.89
C LEU A 117 31.48 7.31 5.28
N GLU A 118 32.42 6.44 4.88
CA GLU A 118 33.86 6.63 5.09
C GLU A 118 34.35 7.93 4.44
N ASP A 119 34.01 8.16 3.16
CA ASP A 119 34.38 9.37 2.43
C ASP A 119 33.81 10.65 3.04
N ARG A 120 32.72 10.52 3.82
CA ARG A 120 32.10 11.63 4.59
C ARG A 120 32.50 11.69 6.05
N GLY A 121 33.35 10.77 6.53
CA GLY A 121 33.80 10.70 7.93
C GLY A 121 32.67 10.38 8.92
N ILE A 122 31.66 9.60 8.50
CA ILE A 122 30.47 9.25 9.31
C ILE A 122 30.66 7.85 9.90
N GLU A 123 30.41 7.73 11.20
CA GLU A 123 30.40 6.48 11.95
C GLU A 123 29.00 6.21 12.54
N ASP A 124 28.73 4.96 12.89
CA ASP A 124 27.50 4.50 13.56
C ASP A 124 26.18 4.86 12.82
N TYR A 125 26.21 5.02 11.49
CA TYR A 125 24.99 5.34 10.73
C TYR A 125 23.98 4.19 10.81
N PRO A 126 22.68 4.47 11.12
CA PRO A 126 21.67 3.42 11.30
C PRO A 126 21.33 2.73 9.98
N VAL A 127 21.41 1.40 9.97
CA VAL A 127 21.02 0.57 8.82
C VAL A 127 20.14 -0.60 9.26
N HIS A 128 19.30 -1.10 8.35
CA HIS A 128 18.42 -2.23 8.60
C HIS A 128 18.83 -3.42 7.73
N ILE A 129 19.28 -4.50 8.35
CA ILE A 129 19.68 -5.71 7.64
C ILE A 129 18.45 -6.50 7.25
N LYS A 130 18.28 -6.73 5.95
CA LYS A 130 17.20 -7.54 5.43
C LYS A 130 17.63 -8.97 5.23
N LEU A 131 16.88 -9.92 5.81
CA LEU A 131 17.06 -11.36 5.62
C LEU A 131 16.05 -11.89 4.60
N ASP A 132 16.49 -12.83 3.77
CA ASP A 132 15.59 -13.64 2.95
C ASP A 132 15.33 -14.96 3.68
N THR A 133 14.09 -15.18 4.03
CA THR A 133 13.63 -16.38 4.74
C THR A 133 12.60 -17.17 3.94
N GLY A 134 12.58 -16.99 2.61
CA GLY A 134 11.70 -17.75 1.72
C GLY A 134 10.84 -16.93 0.77
N MET A 135 10.92 -15.57 0.80
CA MET A 135 10.25 -14.76 -0.21
C MET A 135 11.05 -14.61 -1.52
N HIS A 136 12.37 -14.80 -1.47
CA HIS A 136 13.31 -14.82 -2.60
C HIS A 136 13.21 -13.59 -3.51
N ARG A 137 13.03 -12.42 -2.90
CA ARG A 137 12.99 -11.13 -3.61
C ARG A 137 14.21 -10.28 -3.33
N LEU A 138 14.54 -10.07 -2.08
CA LEU A 138 15.71 -9.32 -1.58
C LEU A 138 16.05 -9.82 -0.17
N GLY A 139 17.30 -9.73 0.23
CA GLY A 139 17.76 -10.04 1.58
C GLY A 139 18.90 -11.05 1.58
N PHE A 140 19.68 -11.07 2.66
CA PHE A 140 20.72 -12.05 2.88
C PHE A 140 20.14 -13.45 3.14
N MET A 141 20.60 -14.42 2.40
CA MET A 141 20.32 -15.83 2.67
C MET A 141 21.18 -16.34 3.84
N THR A 142 20.77 -17.45 4.47
CA THR A 142 21.51 -18.07 5.57
C THR A 142 22.96 -18.37 5.19
N SER A 143 23.23 -18.77 3.94
CA SER A 143 24.58 -19.04 3.43
C SER A 143 25.49 -17.81 3.33
N GLU A 144 24.94 -16.59 3.33
CA GLU A 144 25.66 -15.33 3.20
C GLU A 144 25.97 -14.70 4.56
N LEU A 145 25.45 -15.25 5.66
CA LEU A 145 25.59 -14.66 7.01
C LEU A 145 27.04 -14.62 7.50
N GLN A 146 27.85 -15.58 7.11
CA GLN A 146 29.26 -15.59 7.49
C GLN A 146 30.00 -14.39 6.91
N ASP A 147 29.79 -14.08 5.64
CA ASP A 147 30.43 -12.94 4.98
C ASP A 147 29.89 -11.61 5.53
N LEU A 148 28.57 -11.52 5.76
CA LEU A 148 27.92 -10.37 6.37
C LEU A 148 28.51 -10.09 7.76
N THR A 149 28.53 -11.09 8.63
CA THR A 149 28.98 -10.92 10.03
C THR A 149 30.49 -10.64 10.12
N SER A 150 31.29 -11.26 9.26
CA SER A 150 32.73 -10.96 9.14
C SER A 150 32.94 -9.49 8.76
N PHE A 151 32.17 -8.96 7.82
CA PHE A 151 32.25 -7.55 7.43
C PHE A 151 31.78 -6.61 8.54
N LEU A 152 30.64 -6.89 9.18
CA LEU A 152 30.06 -6.04 10.24
C LEU A 152 30.96 -5.94 11.47
N LYS A 153 31.74 -6.98 11.79
CA LYS A 153 32.65 -7.01 12.94
C LYS A 153 33.67 -5.89 12.89
N ASP A 154 34.18 -5.57 11.72
CA ASP A 154 35.23 -4.59 11.50
C ASP A 154 34.73 -3.24 10.98
N CYS A 155 33.43 -3.13 10.64
CA CYS A 155 32.83 -1.93 10.08
C CYS A 155 32.33 -0.98 11.18
N ARG A 156 32.93 0.21 11.28
CA ARG A 156 32.54 1.27 12.22
C ARG A 156 31.57 2.28 11.64
N ASN A 157 31.41 2.29 10.32
CA ASN A 157 30.58 3.30 9.64
C ASN A 157 29.10 3.09 9.87
N VAL A 158 28.66 1.85 10.09
CA VAL A 158 27.24 1.52 10.25
C VAL A 158 26.94 0.90 11.62
N LYS A 159 25.74 1.19 12.11
CA LYS A 159 25.13 0.53 13.26
C LYS A 159 23.89 -0.20 12.83
N VAL A 160 23.84 -1.50 13.04
CA VAL A 160 22.64 -2.31 12.71
C VAL A 160 21.50 -1.89 13.65
N ARG A 161 20.58 -1.07 13.14
CA ARG A 161 19.40 -0.59 13.85
C ARG A 161 18.37 -1.69 14.01
N SER A 162 18.13 -2.43 12.93
CA SER A 162 17.22 -3.57 12.95
C SER A 162 17.67 -4.69 12.04
N ILE A 163 17.14 -5.88 12.31
CA ILE A 163 17.19 -7.03 11.42
C ILE A 163 15.73 -7.39 11.08
N TYR A 164 15.43 -7.56 9.78
CA TYR A 164 14.06 -7.84 9.35
C TYR A 164 13.96 -8.81 8.19
N SER A 165 12.79 -9.46 8.10
CA SER A 165 12.39 -10.25 6.95
C SER A 165 10.95 -9.93 6.54
N HIS A 166 10.35 -10.71 5.64
CA HIS A 166 8.99 -10.49 5.18
C HIS A 166 8.27 -11.83 4.97
N LEU A 167 7.10 -11.96 5.58
CA LEU A 167 6.24 -13.12 5.41
C LEU A 167 5.61 -13.09 4.01
N ALA A 168 5.71 -14.20 3.29
CA ALA A 168 5.27 -14.29 1.90
C ALA A 168 3.80 -14.70 1.74
N ALA A 169 3.24 -15.41 2.72
CA ALA A 169 1.90 -15.99 2.64
C ALA A 169 1.18 -15.99 4.01
N ALA A 170 1.40 -14.95 4.83
CA ALA A 170 0.82 -14.91 6.18
C ALA A 170 -0.72 -14.74 6.19
N GLU A 171 -1.33 -14.35 5.09
CA GLU A 171 -2.78 -14.24 4.89
C GLU A 171 -3.47 -15.58 4.61
N ASP A 172 -2.72 -16.58 4.12
CA ASP A 172 -3.25 -17.86 3.69
C ASP A 172 -3.09 -18.95 4.78
N PRO A 173 -4.21 -19.47 5.34
CA PRO A 173 -4.14 -20.55 6.35
C PRO A 173 -3.50 -21.85 5.86
N GLU A 174 -3.57 -22.16 4.56
CA GLU A 174 -2.96 -23.36 4.02
C GLU A 174 -1.43 -23.27 3.98
N SER A 175 -0.89 -22.06 4.10
CA SER A 175 0.55 -21.76 4.12
C SER A 175 1.12 -21.54 5.53
N ASP A 176 0.40 -21.92 6.62
CA ASP A 176 0.84 -21.66 8.00
C ASP A 176 2.17 -22.35 8.34
N ASP A 177 2.37 -23.59 7.94
CA ASP A 177 3.63 -24.31 8.18
C ASP A 177 4.82 -23.60 7.50
N PHE A 178 4.63 -23.11 6.28
CA PHE A 178 5.63 -22.32 5.58
C PHE A 178 5.92 -20.99 6.30
N THR A 179 4.88 -20.31 6.74
CA THR A 179 4.99 -19.03 7.50
C THR A 179 5.75 -19.24 8.82
N LEU A 180 5.44 -20.29 9.57
CA LEU A 180 6.16 -20.64 10.80
C LEU A 180 7.62 -21.03 10.52
N GLY A 181 7.89 -21.72 9.40
CA GLY A 181 9.24 -21.99 8.92
C GLY A 181 10.04 -20.71 8.62
N GLN A 182 9.41 -19.72 7.96
CA GLN A 182 10.03 -18.39 7.75
C GLN A 182 10.38 -17.70 9.06
N ILE A 183 9.49 -17.74 10.06
CA ILE A 183 9.69 -17.11 11.36
C ILE A 183 10.84 -17.79 12.13
N ALA A 184 10.88 -19.13 12.12
CA ALA A 184 11.95 -19.89 12.78
C ALA A 184 13.33 -19.62 12.14
N MET A 185 13.41 -19.65 10.81
CA MET A 185 14.63 -19.29 10.08
C MET A 185 15.08 -17.86 10.38
N TYR A 186 14.13 -16.94 10.40
CA TYR A 186 14.39 -15.54 10.74
C TYR A 186 14.98 -15.39 12.14
N SER A 187 14.37 -16.01 13.17
CA SER A 187 14.87 -15.96 14.55
C SER A 187 16.31 -16.45 14.65
N ASN A 188 16.58 -17.65 14.10
CA ASN A 188 17.91 -18.26 14.15
C ASN A 188 18.97 -17.37 13.47
N ASN A 189 18.67 -16.83 12.30
CA ASN A 189 19.58 -15.98 11.55
C ASN A 189 19.82 -14.62 12.24
N ALA A 190 18.77 -14.01 12.81
CA ALA A 190 18.88 -12.76 13.54
C ALA A 190 19.70 -12.91 14.84
N GLU A 191 19.52 -14.01 15.57
CA GLU A 191 20.32 -14.34 16.75
C GLU A 191 21.78 -14.59 16.40
N ALA A 192 22.07 -15.28 15.30
CA ALA A 192 23.44 -15.51 14.83
C ALA A 192 24.15 -14.18 14.53
N ILE A 193 23.49 -13.24 13.84
CA ILE A 193 24.06 -11.90 13.58
C ILE A 193 24.27 -11.15 14.90
N THR A 194 23.27 -11.14 15.78
CA THR A 194 23.29 -10.42 17.06
C THR A 194 24.44 -10.88 17.95
N SER A 195 24.72 -12.19 17.99
CA SER A 195 25.84 -12.74 18.78
C SER A 195 27.22 -12.23 18.33
N ILE A 196 27.35 -11.88 17.06
CA ILE A 196 28.61 -11.38 16.47
C ILE A 196 28.76 -9.87 16.65
N ILE A 197 27.69 -9.11 16.42
CA ILE A 197 27.75 -7.63 16.54
C ILE A 197 27.80 -7.15 18.00
N GLY A 198 27.45 -8.00 18.98
CA GLY A 198 27.61 -7.75 20.41
C GLY A 198 26.57 -6.83 21.07
N TYR A 199 25.49 -6.50 20.36
CA TYR A 199 24.33 -5.77 20.88
C TYR A 199 23.04 -6.23 20.19
N LYS A 200 21.88 -6.01 20.84
CA LYS A 200 20.58 -6.43 20.29
C LYS A 200 19.97 -5.33 19.44
N PRO A 201 19.83 -5.52 18.11
CA PRO A 201 19.04 -4.63 17.26
C PRO A 201 17.52 -4.91 17.41
N ILE A 202 16.70 -4.07 16.80
CA ILE A 202 15.25 -4.26 16.72
C ILE A 202 14.96 -5.43 15.78
N TYR A 203 14.16 -6.40 16.22
CA TYR A 203 13.71 -7.53 15.40
C TYR A 203 12.30 -7.31 14.87
N HIS A 204 12.08 -7.51 13.57
CA HIS A 204 10.73 -7.43 13.00
C HIS A 204 10.54 -8.26 11.72
N ILE A 205 9.43 -9.02 11.67
CA ILE A 205 9.07 -9.83 10.51
C ILE A 205 7.60 -9.65 10.11
N LEU A 206 6.67 -9.48 11.09
CA LEU A 206 5.24 -9.48 10.82
C LEU A 206 4.82 -8.29 9.93
N ASN A 207 4.02 -8.59 8.90
CA ASN A 207 3.21 -7.66 8.11
C ASN A 207 1.79 -7.56 8.71
N SER A 208 0.85 -6.88 8.05
CA SER A 208 -0.53 -6.74 8.55
C SER A 208 -1.20 -8.08 8.86
N ALA A 209 -1.12 -9.05 7.96
CA ALA A 209 -1.66 -10.39 8.17
C ALA A 209 -0.96 -11.12 9.32
N GLY A 210 0.36 -11.00 9.40
CA GLY A 210 1.14 -11.58 10.50
C GLY A 210 0.76 -11.00 11.86
N ILE A 211 0.44 -9.70 11.96
CA ILE A 211 -0.03 -9.10 13.21
C ILE A 211 -1.35 -9.72 13.67
N GLU A 212 -2.27 -10.00 12.75
CA GLU A 212 -3.57 -10.58 13.07
C GLU A 212 -3.50 -12.08 13.37
N ARG A 213 -2.71 -12.85 12.61
CA ARG A 213 -2.72 -14.32 12.66
C ARG A 213 -1.62 -14.92 13.52
N PHE A 214 -0.50 -14.21 13.71
CA PHE A 214 0.68 -14.70 14.43
C PHE A 214 1.17 -13.70 15.51
N PRO A 215 0.28 -13.10 16.35
CA PRO A 215 0.66 -12.04 17.28
C PRO A 215 1.72 -12.46 18.30
N GLN A 216 1.88 -13.75 18.57
CA GLN A 216 2.92 -14.28 19.46
C GLN A 216 4.35 -14.06 18.95
N TYR A 217 4.52 -13.74 17.64
CA TYR A 217 5.83 -13.48 17.01
C TYR A 217 6.05 -12.00 16.67
N GLN A 218 5.46 -11.08 17.43
CA GLN A 218 5.55 -9.64 17.18
C GLN A 218 6.95 -9.04 17.41
N PHE A 219 7.85 -9.77 18.11
CA PHE A 219 9.21 -9.34 18.43
C PHE A 219 9.26 -7.91 19.00
N ASP A 220 10.28 -7.10 18.57
CA ASP A 220 10.45 -5.73 19.06
C ASP A 220 9.65 -4.71 18.23
N MET A 221 9.27 -5.04 16.98
CA MET A 221 8.50 -4.17 16.08
C MET A 221 7.69 -4.99 15.07
N VAL A 222 6.58 -4.42 14.60
CA VAL A 222 5.77 -4.98 13.51
C VAL A 222 5.58 -3.93 12.41
N ARG A 223 5.17 -4.36 11.20
CA ARG A 223 4.98 -3.48 10.05
C ARG A 223 3.54 -3.51 9.55
N LEU A 224 2.81 -2.44 9.82
CA LEU A 224 1.43 -2.25 9.40
C LEU A 224 1.38 -1.64 7.99
N GLY A 225 0.87 -2.39 7.05
CA GLY A 225 0.65 -1.99 5.66
C GLY A 225 -0.84 -1.93 5.35
N ILE A 226 -1.32 -2.88 4.54
CA ILE A 226 -2.68 -2.87 3.99
C ILE A 226 -3.79 -2.83 5.05
N GLY A 227 -3.51 -3.35 6.25
CA GLY A 227 -4.48 -3.32 7.36
C GLY A 227 -4.91 -1.92 7.74
N ILE A 228 -3.99 -0.94 7.75
CA ILE A 228 -4.34 0.43 8.09
C ILE A 228 -5.25 1.07 7.02
N TYR A 229 -5.18 0.57 5.78
CA TYR A 229 -6.00 1.00 4.65
C TYR A 229 -7.33 0.24 4.53
N GLY A 230 -7.72 -0.54 5.55
CA GLY A 230 -9.05 -1.12 5.67
C GLY A 230 -9.19 -2.57 5.19
N VAL A 231 -8.09 -3.30 4.98
CA VAL A 231 -8.12 -4.71 4.58
C VAL A 231 -7.55 -5.61 5.69
N SER A 232 -8.39 -6.47 6.25
CA SER A 232 -8.02 -7.48 7.25
C SER A 232 -7.71 -8.82 6.57
N ALA A 233 -6.77 -9.58 7.14
CA ALA A 233 -6.54 -10.97 6.80
C ALA A 233 -7.55 -11.92 7.45
N LEU A 234 -8.33 -11.44 8.42
CA LEU A 234 -9.35 -12.22 9.11
C LEU A 234 -10.73 -11.94 8.51
N PRO A 235 -11.43 -12.95 7.93
CA PRO A 235 -12.73 -12.74 7.29
C PRO A 235 -13.81 -12.20 8.24
N THR A 236 -13.66 -12.41 9.54
CA THR A 236 -14.61 -11.96 10.59
C THR A 236 -14.38 -10.53 11.05
N VAL A 237 -13.28 -9.90 10.63
CA VAL A 237 -12.92 -8.54 11.03
C VAL A 237 -13.27 -7.55 9.92
N LYS A 238 -14.14 -6.61 10.24
CA LYS A 238 -14.45 -5.47 9.37
C LYS A 238 -13.71 -4.25 9.88
N LEU A 239 -12.68 -3.83 9.14
CA LEU A 239 -11.95 -2.59 9.38
C LEU A 239 -12.73 -1.40 8.81
N SER A 240 -12.43 -0.20 9.30
CA SER A 240 -13.05 1.03 8.79
C SER A 240 -12.60 1.28 7.35
N PRO A 241 -13.53 1.58 6.41
CA PRO A 241 -13.17 1.97 5.05
C PRO A 241 -12.40 3.31 5.10
N VAL A 242 -11.30 3.36 4.35
CA VAL A 242 -10.38 4.51 4.37
C VAL A 242 -10.52 5.35 3.12
N ALA A 243 -10.77 4.72 1.98
CA ALA A 243 -10.85 5.40 0.70
C ALA A 243 -12.20 5.16 0.01
N SER A 244 -12.74 6.21 -0.62
CA SER A 244 -13.89 6.13 -1.50
C SER A 244 -13.60 6.89 -2.80
N PHE A 245 -13.61 6.19 -3.93
CA PHE A 245 -13.42 6.80 -5.24
C PHE A 245 -14.78 7.17 -5.82
N LYS A 246 -15.01 8.45 -6.04
CA LYS A 246 -16.29 9.01 -6.49
C LYS A 246 -16.13 9.90 -7.71
N CYS A 247 -17.15 9.94 -8.54
CA CYS A 247 -17.24 10.87 -9.68
C CYS A 247 -18.66 11.32 -9.94
N LYS A 248 -18.85 12.35 -10.77
CA LYS A 248 -20.16 12.87 -11.17
C LYS A 248 -20.58 12.32 -12.54
N ILE A 249 -21.87 12.09 -12.76
CA ILE A 249 -22.39 11.79 -14.09
C ILE A 249 -22.25 13.03 -14.97
N LEU A 250 -21.59 12.88 -16.13
CA LEU A 250 -21.44 13.95 -17.12
C LEU A 250 -22.62 14.04 -18.10
N GLN A 251 -23.14 12.89 -18.50
CA GLN A 251 -24.20 12.82 -19.50
C GLN A 251 -25.07 11.58 -19.31
N ILE A 252 -26.36 11.72 -19.60
CA ILE A 252 -27.31 10.61 -19.67
C ILE A 252 -27.86 10.57 -21.07
N LYS A 253 -28.06 9.36 -21.64
CA LYS A 253 -28.68 9.13 -22.94
C LYS A 253 -29.68 7.98 -22.83
N ASP A 254 -30.85 8.17 -23.41
CA ASP A 254 -31.84 7.13 -23.64
C ASP A 254 -31.66 6.63 -25.09
N LEU A 255 -31.15 5.39 -25.24
CA LEU A 255 -30.81 4.79 -26.53
C LEU A 255 -31.88 3.78 -26.99
N LYS A 256 -32.17 3.80 -28.27
CA LYS A 256 -33.06 2.84 -28.94
C LYS A 256 -32.20 1.81 -29.70
N PRO A 257 -32.73 0.61 -30.00
CA PRO A 257 -32.02 -0.39 -30.81
C PRO A 257 -31.51 0.14 -32.17
N SER A 258 -32.22 1.12 -32.75
CA SER A 258 -31.82 1.79 -34.00
C SER A 258 -30.54 2.63 -33.88
N ASP A 259 -30.12 3.01 -32.65
CA ASP A 259 -28.93 3.83 -32.42
C ASP A 259 -27.65 2.99 -32.44
N GLY A 260 -27.76 1.68 -32.55
CA GLY A 260 -26.65 0.77 -32.83
C GLY A 260 -26.05 0.15 -31.59
N THR A 261 -24.81 0.56 -31.18
CA THR A 261 -24.05 -0.08 -30.10
C THR A 261 -23.30 0.96 -29.26
N ILE A 262 -22.85 0.56 -28.05
CA ILE A 262 -22.23 1.45 -27.09
C ILE A 262 -20.71 1.18 -27.01
N GLY A 263 -19.91 2.24 -27.11
CA GLY A 263 -18.48 2.26 -26.85
C GLY A 263 -17.60 1.60 -27.90
N TYR A 264 -16.28 1.63 -27.65
CA TYR A 264 -15.25 1.08 -28.54
C TYR A 264 -15.45 -0.42 -28.80
N GLY A 265 -15.23 -0.82 -30.04
CA GLY A 265 -15.35 -2.21 -30.48
C GLY A 265 -16.79 -2.71 -30.53
N ARG A 266 -17.78 -1.82 -30.29
CA ARG A 266 -19.21 -2.11 -30.39
C ARG A 266 -19.69 -3.24 -29.46
N TYR A 267 -19.04 -3.36 -28.26
CA TYR A 267 -19.36 -4.44 -27.31
C TYR A 267 -20.59 -4.17 -26.45
N GLY A 268 -20.96 -2.89 -26.21
CA GLY A 268 -22.17 -2.54 -25.49
C GLY A 268 -23.38 -2.75 -26.38
N LYS A 269 -24.36 -3.52 -25.89
CA LYS A 269 -25.62 -3.81 -26.61
C LYS A 269 -26.76 -2.98 -26.03
N ILE A 270 -27.61 -2.48 -26.90
CA ILE A 270 -28.84 -1.81 -26.51
C ILE A 270 -29.94 -2.87 -26.45
N ALA A 271 -30.70 -2.91 -25.35
CA ALA A 271 -31.84 -3.82 -25.18
C ALA A 271 -32.98 -3.54 -26.16
N ALA A 272 -33.85 -4.53 -26.41
CA ALA A 272 -34.91 -4.39 -27.37
C ALA A 272 -35.93 -3.27 -27.04
N ASP A 273 -36.10 -2.99 -25.77
CA ASP A 273 -36.95 -1.92 -25.21
C ASP A 273 -36.20 -0.61 -24.94
N GLY A 274 -34.91 -0.56 -25.34
CA GLY A 274 -34.00 0.58 -25.12
C GLY A 274 -33.09 0.38 -23.95
N THR A 275 -32.10 1.27 -23.83
CA THR A 275 -31.14 1.27 -22.73
C THR A 275 -30.83 2.71 -22.33
N ARG A 276 -30.93 3.00 -21.04
CA ARG A 276 -30.52 4.29 -20.48
C ARG A 276 -29.12 4.19 -19.95
N ILE A 277 -28.23 5.04 -20.43
CA ILE A 277 -26.80 5.03 -20.02
C ILE A 277 -26.40 6.33 -19.38
N ALA A 278 -25.48 6.22 -18.39
CA ALA A 278 -24.73 7.34 -17.83
C ALA A 278 -23.26 7.27 -18.28
N THR A 279 -22.71 8.40 -18.67
CA THR A 279 -21.27 8.56 -18.94
C THR A 279 -20.63 9.24 -17.74
N ILE A 280 -19.54 8.65 -17.21
CA ILE A 280 -18.76 9.18 -16.10
C ILE A 280 -17.34 9.49 -16.54
N PRO A 281 -16.67 10.54 -15.93
CA PRO A 281 -15.37 11.08 -16.37
C PRO A 281 -14.17 10.32 -15.79
N VAL A 282 -14.24 9.02 -15.71
CA VAL A 282 -13.17 8.14 -15.21
C VAL A 282 -13.04 6.91 -16.09
N GLY A 283 -11.82 6.52 -16.35
CA GLY A 283 -11.48 5.38 -17.19
C GLY A 283 -10.21 4.68 -16.72
N TYR A 284 -9.55 3.93 -17.64
CA TYR A 284 -8.38 3.15 -17.23
C TYR A 284 -7.15 4.02 -16.88
N ALA A 285 -7.07 5.26 -17.35
CA ALA A 285 -6.04 6.20 -16.93
C ALA A 285 -6.29 6.78 -15.52
N ASP A 286 -7.46 6.50 -14.94
CA ASP A 286 -7.86 6.89 -13.58
C ASP A 286 -7.83 5.72 -12.59
N GLY A 287 -7.33 4.56 -13.04
CA GLY A 287 -7.24 3.36 -12.20
C GLY A 287 -8.45 2.43 -12.29
N ILE A 288 -9.38 2.65 -13.23
CA ILE A 288 -10.49 1.72 -13.47
C ILE A 288 -10.04 0.70 -14.52
N ASP A 289 -9.62 -0.48 -14.08
CA ASP A 289 -9.13 -1.50 -14.99
C ASP A 289 -10.14 -1.80 -16.10
N ARG A 290 -9.63 -1.93 -17.33
CA ARG A 290 -10.45 -2.14 -18.53
C ARG A 290 -11.23 -3.45 -18.50
N HIS A 291 -10.77 -4.45 -17.72
CA HIS A 291 -11.48 -5.71 -17.52
C HIS A 291 -12.76 -5.57 -16.67
N LEU A 292 -12.95 -4.46 -15.96
CA LEU A 292 -14.24 -4.14 -15.32
C LEU A 292 -15.34 -3.74 -16.34
N GLY A 293 -14.99 -3.54 -17.60
CA GLY A 293 -15.96 -3.24 -18.67
C GLY A 293 -16.90 -4.41 -18.98
N ARG A 294 -17.87 -4.16 -19.87
CA ARG A 294 -18.84 -5.13 -20.42
C ARG A 294 -19.70 -5.81 -19.35
N GLY A 295 -20.10 -5.08 -18.31
CA GLY A 295 -20.95 -5.56 -17.23
C GLY A 295 -20.22 -6.38 -16.14
N ARG A 296 -18.89 -6.52 -16.19
CA ARG A 296 -18.16 -7.26 -15.16
C ARG A 296 -18.03 -6.47 -13.86
N GLY A 297 -17.81 -5.17 -13.94
CA GLY A 297 -17.83 -4.26 -12.80
C GLY A 297 -19.20 -3.59 -12.64
N SER A 298 -19.58 -3.36 -11.38
CA SER A 298 -20.76 -2.57 -11.02
C SER A 298 -20.39 -1.53 -9.99
N PHE A 299 -20.92 -0.32 -10.13
CA PHE A 299 -20.66 0.81 -9.27
C PHE A 299 -21.94 1.26 -8.56
N MET A 300 -21.83 2.06 -7.51
CA MET A 300 -22.99 2.50 -6.74
C MET A 300 -23.53 3.85 -7.24
N LEU A 301 -24.81 3.92 -7.55
CA LEU A 301 -25.52 5.14 -7.93
C LEU A 301 -26.88 5.17 -7.22
N ASN A 302 -27.14 6.19 -6.42
CA ASN A 302 -28.42 6.41 -5.72
C ASN A 302 -28.94 5.14 -4.98
N GLY A 303 -28.02 4.39 -4.32
CA GLY A 303 -28.37 3.16 -3.59
C GLY A 303 -28.51 1.90 -4.45
N HIS A 304 -28.21 1.98 -5.74
CA HIS A 304 -28.31 0.86 -6.68
C HIS A 304 -26.95 0.50 -7.27
N ARG A 305 -26.70 -0.79 -7.47
CA ARG A 305 -25.55 -1.28 -8.24
C ARG A 305 -25.85 -1.15 -9.73
N VAL A 306 -25.07 -0.36 -10.45
CA VAL A 306 -25.18 -0.11 -11.88
C VAL A 306 -23.98 -0.71 -12.61
N PRO A 307 -24.16 -1.65 -13.54
CA PRO A 307 -23.06 -2.30 -14.23
C PRO A 307 -22.43 -1.38 -15.29
N THR A 308 -21.17 -1.61 -15.59
CA THR A 308 -20.51 -1.02 -16.75
C THR A 308 -21.12 -1.53 -18.05
N ILE A 309 -21.22 -0.70 -19.08
CA ILE A 309 -21.68 -1.12 -20.40
C ILE A 309 -20.67 -0.74 -21.48
N GLY A 310 -20.37 -1.68 -22.39
CA GLY A 310 -19.31 -1.51 -23.38
C GLY A 310 -17.90 -1.57 -22.74
N ASN A 311 -16.90 -1.18 -23.51
CA ASN A 311 -15.52 -1.11 -23.02
C ASN A 311 -15.28 0.18 -22.21
N ILE A 312 -14.49 0.09 -21.15
CA ILE A 312 -13.94 1.26 -20.47
C ILE A 312 -12.96 1.95 -21.40
N CYS A 313 -13.09 3.27 -21.52
CA CYS A 313 -12.21 4.12 -22.31
C CYS A 313 -11.04 4.64 -21.45
N MET A 314 -10.15 5.47 -22.03
CA MET A 314 -9.04 6.05 -21.32
C MET A 314 -9.49 6.92 -20.12
N ASP A 315 -10.41 7.85 -20.40
CA ASP A 315 -10.80 8.89 -19.45
C ASP A 315 -12.31 8.85 -19.11
N MET A 316 -13.04 7.86 -19.60
CA MET A 316 -14.50 7.74 -19.42
C MET A 316 -14.91 6.28 -19.42
N CYS A 317 -16.05 6.01 -18.77
CA CYS A 317 -16.78 4.77 -18.99
C CYS A 317 -18.31 5.01 -18.98
N MET A 318 -19.05 4.04 -19.47
CA MET A 318 -20.51 4.09 -19.51
C MET A 318 -21.09 3.05 -18.58
N LEU A 319 -22.18 3.42 -17.91
CA LEU A 319 -22.92 2.58 -16.98
C LEU A 319 -24.34 2.37 -17.54
N ASP A 320 -24.86 1.18 -17.39
CA ASP A 320 -26.28 0.92 -17.63
C ASP A 320 -27.08 1.34 -16.39
N ILE A 321 -27.89 2.38 -16.57
CA ILE A 321 -28.75 2.95 -15.53
C ILE A 321 -30.23 2.78 -15.87
N THR A 322 -30.55 1.79 -16.71
CA THR A 322 -31.95 1.51 -17.12
C THR A 322 -32.78 1.22 -15.87
N GLY A 323 -33.91 1.94 -15.75
CA GLY A 323 -34.82 1.82 -14.60
C GLY A 323 -34.34 2.55 -13.33
N ILE A 324 -33.21 3.23 -13.36
CA ILE A 324 -32.71 4.01 -12.23
C ILE A 324 -33.05 5.49 -12.41
N ASP A 325 -33.63 6.10 -11.38
CA ASP A 325 -33.84 7.56 -11.35
C ASP A 325 -32.49 8.26 -11.05
N ALA A 326 -31.95 8.90 -12.09
CA ALA A 326 -30.68 9.56 -12.04
C ALA A 326 -30.66 10.77 -12.98
N LYS A 327 -29.82 11.76 -12.64
CA LYS A 327 -29.58 12.99 -13.41
C LYS A 327 -28.10 13.30 -13.55
N VAL A 328 -27.75 14.13 -14.50
CA VAL A 328 -26.41 14.71 -14.64
C VAL A 328 -26.02 15.41 -13.34
N GLY A 329 -24.80 15.18 -12.86
CA GLY A 329 -24.29 15.68 -11.59
C GLY A 329 -24.49 14.73 -10.40
N ASP A 330 -25.30 13.69 -10.52
CA ASP A 330 -25.40 12.66 -9.46
C ASP A 330 -24.07 11.95 -9.28
N THR A 331 -23.79 11.54 -8.04
CA THR A 331 -22.51 10.93 -7.65
C THR A 331 -22.56 9.42 -7.86
N VAL A 332 -21.56 8.92 -8.57
CA VAL A 332 -21.26 7.48 -8.69
C VAL A 332 -20.09 7.14 -7.80
N THR A 333 -20.22 6.11 -6.97
CA THR A 333 -19.11 5.54 -6.17
C THR A 333 -18.55 4.33 -6.92
N ILE A 334 -17.25 4.45 -7.29
CA ILE A 334 -16.51 3.39 -8.00
C ILE A 334 -16.10 2.29 -7.04
N PHE A 335 -15.53 2.69 -5.89
CA PHE A 335 -15.29 1.84 -4.73
C PHE A 335 -15.34 2.65 -3.43
N GLY A 336 -15.55 1.95 -2.34
CA GLY A 336 -15.64 2.53 -1.00
C GLY A 336 -16.18 1.50 -0.02
N GLU A 337 -17.27 1.82 0.65
CA GLU A 337 -17.99 0.85 1.46
C GLU A 337 -18.69 -0.20 0.57
N ASP A 338 -19.22 0.23 -0.58
CA ASP A 338 -19.88 -0.60 -1.59
C ASP A 338 -19.73 0.06 -2.98
N PRO A 339 -19.10 -0.63 -4.01
CA PRO A 339 -18.32 -1.86 -3.90
C PRO A 339 -17.05 -1.69 -3.07
N THR A 340 -16.59 -2.77 -2.47
CA THR A 340 -15.30 -2.78 -1.77
C THR A 340 -14.14 -2.97 -2.74
N ILE A 341 -12.95 -2.50 -2.36
CA ILE A 341 -11.71 -2.76 -3.12
C ILE A 341 -11.40 -4.26 -3.20
N THR A 342 -11.80 -5.04 -2.20
CA THR A 342 -11.62 -6.51 -2.19
C THR A 342 -12.51 -7.17 -3.23
N GLU A 343 -13.76 -6.72 -3.39
CA GLU A 343 -14.67 -7.20 -4.43
C GLU A 343 -14.11 -6.90 -5.83
N LEU A 344 -13.67 -5.65 -6.07
CA LEU A 344 -13.10 -5.28 -7.37
C LEU A 344 -11.83 -6.09 -7.67
N ALA A 345 -10.97 -6.28 -6.67
CA ALA A 345 -9.77 -7.11 -6.81
C ALA A 345 -10.12 -8.56 -7.18
N SER A 346 -11.14 -9.15 -6.56
CA SER A 346 -11.62 -10.50 -6.88
C SER A 346 -12.13 -10.61 -8.32
N ILE A 347 -12.89 -9.61 -8.82
CA ILE A 347 -13.37 -9.58 -10.21
C ILE A 347 -12.21 -9.54 -11.21
N LEU A 348 -11.09 -8.88 -10.82
CA LEU A 348 -9.92 -8.68 -11.66
C LEU A 348 -8.85 -9.75 -11.51
N ASP A 349 -9.05 -10.73 -10.62
CA ASP A 349 -8.04 -11.76 -10.27
C ASP A 349 -6.73 -11.11 -9.78
N THR A 350 -6.86 -10.13 -8.88
CA THR A 350 -5.75 -9.39 -8.29
C THR A 350 -5.96 -9.14 -6.79
N ILE A 351 -5.19 -8.23 -6.21
CA ILE A 351 -5.19 -7.91 -4.78
C ILE A 351 -5.62 -6.46 -4.50
N PRO A 352 -6.22 -6.18 -3.33
CA PRO A 352 -6.66 -4.82 -2.97
C PRO A 352 -5.59 -3.73 -3.05
N TYR A 353 -4.31 -4.10 -2.87
CA TYR A 353 -3.17 -3.18 -3.03
C TYR A 353 -3.13 -2.54 -4.41
N GLU A 354 -3.36 -3.33 -5.47
CA GLU A 354 -3.32 -2.85 -6.86
C GLU A 354 -4.46 -1.89 -7.12
N ILE A 355 -5.67 -2.19 -6.63
CA ILE A 355 -6.83 -1.29 -6.76
C ILE A 355 -6.53 0.10 -6.16
N LEU A 356 -5.98 0.14 -4.93
CA LEU A 356 -5.67 1.41 -4.28
C LEU A 356 -4.55 2.19 -4.98
N THR A 357 -3.47 1.49 -5.35
CA THR A 357 -2.28 2.14 -5.94
C THR A 357 -2.44 2.50 -7.41
N SER A 358 -3.46 1.97 -8.09
CA SER A 358 -3.75 2.30 -9.49
C SER A 358 -4.38 3.68 -9.66
N VAL A 359 -4.97 4.27 -8.61
CA VAL A 359 -5.56 5.62 -8.69
C VAL A 359 -4.43 6.66 -8.80
N PRO A 360 -4.26 7.34 -9.96
CA PRO A 360 -3.14 8.22 -10.23
C PRO A 360 -3.26 9.54 -9.47
N ARG A 361 -2.14 10.27 -9.37
CA ARG A 361 -2.10 11.59 -8.69
C ARG A 361 -2.99 12.67 -9.35
N ARG A 362 -3.45 12.47 -10.60
CA ARG A 362 -4.37 13.39 -11.26
C ARG A 362 -5.79 13.39 -10.66
N ILE A 363 -6.16 12.34 -9.96
CA ILE A 363 -7.40 12.30 -9.18
C ILE A 363 -7.11 13.01 -7.85
N GLU A 364 -7.89 14.04 -7.53
CA GLU A 364 -7.72 14.79 -6.29
C GLU A 364 -8.02 13.92 -5.06
N ARG A 365 -7.22 14.09 -3.99
CA ARG A 365 -7.43 13.49 -2.68
C ARG A 365 -8.11 14.50 -1.78
N VAL A 366 -9.31 14.17 -1.32
CA VAL A 366 -10.10 15.02 -0.43
C VAL A 366 -10.20 14.35 0.93
N ILE A 367 -9.72 15.02 1.97
CA ILE A 367 -9.83 14.54 3.34
C ILE A 367 -11.27 14.77 3.84
N VAL A 368 -11.88 13.71 4.41
CA VAL A 368 -13.26 13.72 4.91
C VAL A 368 -13.35 13.21 6.35
#